data_80b1c1eec89d65a926e57dc04b91a033
#
_entry.id   80b1c1eec89d65a926e57dc04b91a033
#
_cell.length_a   1.000
_cell.length_b   1.000
_cell.length_c   1.000
_cell.angle_alpha   90.00
_cell.angle_beta   90.00
_cell.angle_gamma   90.00
#
_symmetry.space_group_name_H-M   'P 1'
#
loop_
_entity.id
_entity.type
_entity.pdbx_description
1 polymer ?
#
loop_
_entity_poly.entity_id
_entity_poly.type
_entity_poly.pdbx_seq_one_letter_code
_entity_poly.pdbx_strand_id
1 'polypeptide(L)'
;TWQLTGSEQENIAALKYALDNGVNFIDTAEIYGTESIVGKAIKAKNRKELFIATKLWTSNFRYDDAIKACYASLERLGTSYVDLYQLHWPNKDVPIAETMKAMEKLADEGKIRSIGVSNFSVEELKEAQEAMSKYKIASNQVEYSIVTRDIESEGLIDYCKKEGIEIIAYSPLAHGKIFEDKELVGLLEGIGKKYNKTPAQVAINWLIKKEVFPIPKASNIMHVKENIAATEFSLSNEDMKSIEEAYAKHRKDPLAKTIKR
;
A
#
# COMPACT_ATOMS: atom_id res chain seq x y z
N THR A 1 0.60 -6.26 -5.58
CA THR A 1 1.01 -7.46 -6.37
C THR A 1 2.53 -7.71 -6.34
N TRP A 2 3.28 -7.10 -5.42
CA TRP A 2 4.72 -7.31 -5.26
C TRP A 2 5.05 -8.76 -4.88
N GLN A 3 6.06 -9.35 -5.54
CA GLN A 3 6.50 -10.74 -5.31
C GLN A 3 5.35 -11.77 -5.29
N LEU A 4 4.48 -11.72 -6.29
CA LEU A 4 3.51 -12.80 -6.46
C LEU A 4 4.23 -14.14 -6.66
N THR A 5 3.78 -15.16 -5.94
CA THR A 5 4.30 -16.53 -6.01
C THR A 5 3.31 -17.42 -6.77
N GLY A 6 3.78 -18.57 -7.28
CA GLY A 6 2.95 -19.45 -8.09
C GLY A 6 2.95 -19.10 -9.58
N SER A 7 2.16 -19.80 -10.35
CA SER A 7 1.99 -19.59 -11.79
C SER A 7 1.20 -18.32 -12.11
N GLU A 8 1.35 -17.81 -13.33
CA GLU A 8 0.56 -16.69 -13.83
C GLU A 8 -0.95 -16.97 -13.71
N GLN A 9 -1.38 -18.20 -14.06
CA GLN A 9 -2.78 -18.61 -13.99
C GLN A 9 -3.34 -18.57 -12.57
N GLU A 10 -2.58 -19.02 -11.56
CA GLU A 10 -2.97 -18.98 -10.16
C GLU A 10 -3.10 -17.52 -9.68
N ASN A 11 -2.16 -16.65 -10.05
CA ASN A 11 -2.21 -15.23 -9.71
C ASN A 11 -3.42 -14.53 -10.35
N ILE A 12 -3.71 -14.81 -11.63
CA ILE A 12 -4.90 -14.28 -12.30
C ILE A 12 -6.17 -14.80 -11.62
N ALA A 13 -6.22 -16.06 -11.23
CA ALA A 13 -7.38 -16.66 -10.55
C ALA A 13 -7.59 -16.01 -9.16
N ALA A 14 -6.53 -15.79 -8.39
CA ALA A 14 -6.60 -15.11 -7.11
C ALA A 14 -7.10 -13.65 -7.24
N LEU A 15 -6.59 -12.90 -8.22
CA LEU A 15 -7.06 -11.53 -8.50
C LEU A 15 -8.53 -11.51 -8.94
N LYS A 16 -8.94 -12.40 -9.86
CA LYS A 16 -10.35 -12.50 -10.27
C LYS A 16 -11.25 -12.84 -9.09
N TYR A 17 -10.84 -13.81 -8.25
CA TYR A 17 -11.58 -14.14 -7.05
C TYR A 17 -11.73 -12.93 -6.11
N ALA A 18 -10.67 -12.15 -5.90
CA ALA A 18 -10.74 -10.92 -5.10
C ALA A 18 -11.79 -9.94 -5.67
N LEU A 19 -11.71 -9.68 -6.98
CA LEU A 19 -12.64 -8.78 -7.68
C LEU A 19 -14.10 -9.29 -7.63
N ASP A 20 -14.33 -10.60 -7.74
CA ASP A 20 -15.66 -11.21 -7.66
C ASP A 20 -16.25 -11.14 -6.24
N ASN A 21 -15.41 -10.92 -5.23
CA ASN A 21 -15.79 -10.80 -3.82
C ASN A 21 -15.66 -9.38 -3.25
N GLY A 22 -15.77 -8.36 -4.11
CA GLY A 22 -15.91 -6.97 -3.70
C GLY A 22 -14.60 -6.19 -3.48
N VAL A 23 -13.43 -6.80 -3.67
CA VAL A 23 -12.17 -6.06 -3.69
C VAL A 23 -12.09 -5.27 -4.99
N ASN A 24 -11.99 -3.96 -4.91
CA ASN A 24 -11.90 -3.09 -6.08
C ASN A 24 -10.56 -2.36 -6.20
N PHE A 25 -9.75 -2.30 -5.14
CA PHE A 25 -8.44 -1.66 -5.13
C PHE A 25 -7.34 -2.68 -5.46
N ILE A 26 -6.57 -2.42 -6.52
CA ILE A 26 -5.42 -3.24 -6.91
C ILE A 26 -4.18 -2.36 -6.96
N ASP A 27 -3.15 -2.71 -6.17
CA ASP A 27 -1.83 -2.08 -6.19
C ASP A 27 -0.81 -2.93 -6.95
N THR A 28 -0.11 -2.29 -7.88
CA THR A 28 1.01 -2.87 -8.63
C THR A 28 2.13 -1.82 -8.81
N ALA A 29 3.13 -2.10 -9.62
CA ALA A 29 4.18 -1.18 -10.05
C ALA A 29 4.86 -1.70 -11.32
N GLU A 30 5.44 -0.80 -12.11
CA GLU A 30 6.18 -1.18 -13.33
C GLU A 30 7.31 -2.17 -13.05
N ILE A 31 8.04 -1.97 -11.94
CA ILE A 31 9.18 -2.82 -11.57
C ILE A 31 8.77 -4.22 -11.08
N TYR A 32 7.50 -4.43 -10.72
CA TYR A 32 7.06 -5.74 -10.23
C TYR A 32 6.91 -6.78 -11.34
N GLY A 33 6.79 -6.35 -12.60
CA GLY A 33 6.53 -7.24 -13.74
C GLY A 33 5.14 -7.87 -13.73
N THR A 34 4.23 -7.37 -12.89
CA THR A 34 2.89 -7.96 -12.66
C THR A 34 1.74 -7.17 -13.27
N GLU A 35 2.02 -6.03 -13.93
CA GLU A 35 0.97 -5.20 -14.53
C GLU A 35 0.18 -5.95 -15.62
N SER A 36 0.84 -6.80 -16.42
CA SER A 36 0.16 -7.64 -17.43
C SER A 36 -0.75 -8.70 -16.80
N ILE A 37 -0.39 -9.24 -15.64
CA ILE A 37 -1.21 -10.17 -14.86
C ILE A 37 -2.48 -9.45 -14.37
N VAL A 38 -2.31 -8.23 -13.83
CA VAL A 38 -3.44 -7.38 -13.44
C VAL A 38 -4.33 -7.09 -14.65
N GLY A 39 -3.76 -6.68 -15.78
CA GLY A 39 -4.49 -6.43 -17.03
C GLY A 39 -5.34 -7.62 -17.48
N LYS A 40 -4.80 -8.84 -17.44
CA LYS A 40 -5.55 -10.07 -17.76
C LYS A 40 -6.68 -10.35 -16.75
N ALA A 41 -6.45 -10.04 -15.46
CA ALA A 41 -7.47 -10.25 -14.42
C ALA A 41 -8.66 -9.30 -14.57
N ILE A 42 -8.41 -8.02 -14.89
CA ILE A 42 -9.44 -6.97 -14.97
C ILE A 42 -10.17 -6.91 -16.31
N LYS A 43 -9.68 -7.60 -17.36
CA LYS A 43 -10.17 -7.51 -18.75
C LYS A 43 -11.68 -7.63 -18.91
N ALA A 44 -12.32 -8.48 -18.09
CA ALA A 44 -13.76 -8.75 -18.14
C ALA A 44 -14.57 -7.93 -17.12
N LYS A 45 -13.94 -7.00 -16.41
CA LYS A 45 -14.57 -6.19 -15.37
C LYS A 45 -14.91 -4.80 -15.88
N ASN A 46 -15.92 -4.18 -15.28
CA ASN A 46 -16.20 -2.77 -15.53
C ASN A 46 -15.06 -1.91 -14.95
N ARG A 47 -14.26 -1.31 -15.83
CA ARG A 47 -13.09 -0.49 -15.43
C ARG A 47 -13.45 0.63 -14.46
N LYS A 48 -14.67 1.18 -14.55
CA LYS A 48 -15.12 2.30 -13.70
C LYS A 48 -15.38 1.89 -12.24
N GLU A 49 -15.55 0.60 -11.98
CA GLU A 49 -15.76 0.05 -10.64
C GLU A 49 -14.45 -0.32 -9.95
N LEU A 50 -13.33 -0.25 -10.69
CA LEU A 50 -12.01 -0.61 -10.20
C LEU A 50 -11.18 0.62 -9.86
N PHE A 51 -10.38 0.50 -8.81
CA PHE A 51 -9.34 1.45 -8.46
C PHE A 51 -7.98 0.80 -8.68
N ILE A 52 -7.29 1.19 -9.74
CA ILE A 52 -5.98 0.63 -10.12
C ILE A 52 -4.90 1.63 -9.75
N ALA A 53 -3.99 1.20 -8.88
CA ALA A 53 -2.79 1.94 -8.51
C ALA A 53 -1.55 1.27 -9.13
N THR A 54 -0.68 2.06 -9.75
CA THR A 54 0.65 1.61 -10.18
C THR A 54 1.69 2.68 -9.83
N LYS A 55 2.98 2.40 -10.07
CA LYS A 55 4.07 3.23 -9.58
C LYS A 55 5.15 3.42 -10.63
N LEU A 56 5.68 4.63 -10.69
CA LEU A 56 6.84 5.03 -11.48
C LEU A 56 8.13 4.69 -10.73
N TRP A 57 9.03 3.96 -11.34
CA TRP A 57 10.32 3.64 -10.75
C TRP A 57 11.30 4.82 -10.85
N THR A 58 12.20 4.92 -9.92
CA THR A 58 13.11 6.08 -9.76
C THR A 58 13.99 6.39 -10.96
N SER A 59 14.37 5.38 -11.77
CA SER A 59 15.15 5.59 -13.01
C SER A 59 14.39 6.37 -14.08
N ASN A 60 13.07 6.45 -13.99
CA ASN A 60 12.20 7.07 -14.99
C ASN A 60 11.67 8.45 -14.54
N PHE A 61 12.31 9.12 -13.57
CA PHE A 61 11.81 10.38 -12.99
C PHE A 61 12.01 11.61 -13.88
N ARG A 62 12.85 11.54 -14.93
CA ARG A 62 12.94 12.62 -15.92
C ARG A 62 11.60 12.81 -16.63
N TYR A 63 11.27 14.05 -16.98
CA TYR A 63 9.96 14.44 -17.51
C TYR A 63 9.46 13.52 -18.63
N ASP A 64 10.26 13.37 -19.70
CA ASP A 64 9.84 12.56 -20.86
C ASP A 64 9.81 11.06 -20.54
N ASP A 65 10.69 10.57 -19.67
CA ASP A 65 10.76 9.17 -19.28
C ASP A 65 9.59 8.79 -18.37
N ALA A 66 9.16 9.68 -17.48
CA ALA A 66 7.98 9.50 -16.65
C ALA A 66 6.70 9.36 -17.48
N ILE A 67 6.57 10.20 -18.51
CA ILE A 67 5.45 10.12 -19.45
C ILE A 67 5.47 8.79 -20.21
N LYS A 68 6.61 8.41 -20.80
CA LYS A 68 6.77 7.13 -21.53
C LYS A 68 6.49 5.93 -20.62
N ALA A 69 7.00 5.92 -19.39
CA ALA A 69 6.79 4.85 -18.42
C ALA A 69 5.30 4.70 -18.07
N CYS A 70 4.58 5.80 -17.86
CA CYS A 70 3.14 5.76 -17.63
C CYS A 70 2.38 5.13 -18.80
N TYR A 71 2.65 5.54 -20.04
CA TYR A 71 2.02 4.95 -21.21
C TYR A 71 2.33 3.46 -21.36
N ALA A 72 3.56 3.04 -21.10
CA ALA A 72 3.94 1.63 -21.09
C ALA A 72 3.21 0.83 -19.98
N SER A 73 3.02 1.42 -18.80
CA SER A 73 2.20 0.81 -17.74
C SER A 73 0.73 0.66 -18.15
N LEU A 74 0.14 1.67 -18.79
CA LEU A 74 -1.22 1.61 -19.31
C LEU A 74 -1.38 0.52 -20.37
N GLU A 75 -0.40 0.35 -21.25
CA GLU A 75 -0.37 -0.73 -22.25
C GLU A 75 -0.34 -2.11 -21.58
N ARG A 76 0.58 -2.33 -20.61
CA ARG A 76 0.67 -3.61 -19.86
C ARG A 76 -0.61 -3.92 -19.08
N LEU A 77 -1.23 -2.89 -18.49
CA LEU A 77 -2.50 -3.00 -17.78
C LEU A 77 -3.71 -3.17 -18.70
N GLY A 78 -3.58 -2.85 -20.00
CA GLY A 78 -4.67 -2.91 -20.96
C GLY A 78 -5.81 -1.91 -20.65
N THR A 79 -5.47 -0.72 -20.16
CA THR A 79 -6.43 0.33 -19.76
C THR A 79 -5.97 1.70 -20.27
N SER A 80 -6.92 2.63 -20.44
CA SER A 80 -6.62 3.98 -20.90
C SER A 80 -6.21 4.96 -19.80
N TYR A 81 -6.40 4.58 -18.53
CA TYR A 81 -6.02 5.37 -17.35
C TYR A 81 -5.80 4.50 -16.13
N VAL A 82 -5.07 5.03 -15.14
CA VAL A 82 -5.01 4.49 -13.77
C VAL A 82 -5.64 5.48 -12.79
N ASP A 83 -6.15 4.98 -11.66
CA ASP A 83 -6.79 5.81 -10.65
C ASP A 83 -5.76 6.50 -9.76
N LEU A 84 -4.62 5.84 -9.50
CA LEU A 84 -3.52 6.39 -8.73
C LEU A 84 -2.18 6.03 -9.39
N TYR A 85 -1.38 7.05 -9.69
CA TYR A 85 0.00 6.88 -10.15
C TYR A 85 0.95 7.45 -9.11
N GLN A 86 1.91 6.65 -8.65
CA GLN A 86 2.72 6.97 -7.48
C GLN A 86 4.20 7.01 -7.84
N LEU A 87 4.95 7.96 -7.28
CA LEU A 87 6.42 7.88 -7.26
C LEU A 87 6.81 6.78 -6.27
N HIS A 88 7.56 5.77 -6.71
CA HIS A 88 7.79 4.53 -5.93
C HIS A 88 8.71 4.74 -4.72
N TRP A 89 9.70 5.62 -4.87
CA TRP A 89 10.65 6.05 -3.84
C TRP A 89 11.08 7.50 -4.09
N PRO A 90 11.55 8.23 -3.08
CA PRO A 90 12.23 9.50 -3.33
C PRO A 90 13.48 9.29 -4.19
N ASN A 91 13.81 10.27 -5.03
CA ASN A 91 15.03 10.28 -5.83
C ASN A 91 15.63 11.70 -5.84
N LYS A 92 16.83 11.84 -5.29
CA LYS A 92 17.55 13.12 -5.21
C LYS A 92 18.37 13.46 -6.46
N ASP A 93 18.51 12.50 -7.39
CA ASP A 93 19.28 12.70 -8.63
C ASP A 93 18.48 13.47 -9.71
N VAL A 94 17.16 13.56 -9.53
CA VAL A 94 16.26 14.30 -10.40
C VAL A 94 15.49 15.32 -9.56
N PRO A 95 15.51 16.62 -9.92
CA PRO A 95 14.69 17.62 -9.23
C PRO A 95 13.23 17.20 -9.20
N ILE A 96 12.63 17.16 -8.02
CA ILE A 96 11.24 16.69 -7.86
C ILE A 96 10.25 17.49 -8.72
N ALA A 97 10.52 18.77 -8.94
CA ALA A 97 9.70 19.63 -9.77
C ALA A 97 9.60 19.16 -11.22
N GLU A 98 10.66 18.53 -11.76
CA GLU A 98 10.64 17.97 -13.11
C GLU A 98 9.66 16.79 -13.18
N THR A 99 9.72 15.89 -12.20
CA THR A 99 8.86 14.70 -12.13
C THR A 99 7.41 15.09 -11.86
N MET A 100 7.17 16.01 -10.91
CA MET A 100 5.80 16.44 -10.58
C MET A 100 5.13 17.17 -11.75
N LYS A 101 5.89 17.90 -12.57
CA LYS A 101 5.37 18.48 -13.82
C LYS A 101 4.93 17.40 -14.81
N ALA A 102 5.63 16.29 -14.91
CA ALA A 102 5.20 15.15 -15.73
C ALA A 102 3.91 14.50 -15.16
N MET A 103 3.81 14.38 -13.84
CA MET A 103 2.60 13.86 -13.18
C MET A 103 1.40 14.76 -13.42
N GLU A 104 1.53 16.11 -13.32
CA GLU A 104 0.46 17.05 -13.65
C GLU A 104 0.05 16.95 -15.12
N LYS A 105 1.02 16.81 -16.04
CA LYS A 105 0.74 16.62 -17.47
C LYS A 105 -0.08 15.35 -17.74
N LEU A 106 0.27 14.24 -17.11
CA LEU A 106 -0.46 12.97 -17.22
C LEU A 106 -1.88 13.07 -16.64
N ALA A 107 -2.05 13.83 -15.56
CA ALA A 107 -3.36 14.11 -14.98
C ALA A 107 -4.21 15.01 -15.91
N ASP A 108 -3.63 16.06 -16.49
CA ASP A 108 -4.29 16.93 -17.48
C ASP A 108 -4.75 16.13 -18.73
N GLU A 109 -4.00 15.10 -19.13
CA GLU A 109 -4.35 14.20 -20.23
C GLU A 109 -5.35 13.10 -19.84
N GLY A 110 -5.74 13.03 -18.57
CA GLY A 110 -6.63 11.99 -18.05
C GLY A 110 -6.02 10.59 -18.05
N LYS A 111 -4.69 10.47 -18.07
CA LYS A 111 -3.98 9.19 -17.99
C LYS A 111 -3.89 8.68 -16.57
N ILE A 112 -3.87 9.58 -15.62
CA ILE A 112 -3.93 9.30 -14.19
C ILE A 112 -5.03 10.16 -13.55
N ARG A 113 -5.74 9.65 -12.56
CA ARG A 113 -6.79 10.39 -11.85
C ARG A 113 -6.29 11.09 -10.61
N SER A 114 -5.34 10.47 -9.92
CA SER A 114 -4.72 10.98 -8.70
C SER A 114 -3.21 10.79 -8.74
N ILE A 115 -2.50 11.73 -8.14
CA ILE A 115 -1.05 11.69 -7.97
C ILE A 115 -0.76 11.22 -6.56
N GLY A 116 0.09 10.21 -6.41
CA GLY A 116 0.56 9.72 -5.13
C GLY A 116 2.07 9.62 -5.08
N VAL A 117 2.57 9.31 -3.90
CA VAL A 117 3.98 9.02 -3.66
C VAL A 117 4.11 7.79 -2.77
N SER A 118 5.32 7.27 -2.61
CA SER A 118 5.61 6.16 -1.72
C SER A 118 6.95 6.38 -1.02
N ASN A 119 6.98 6.13 0.30
CA ASN A 119 8.16 6.27 1.14
C ASN A 119 8.71 7.70 1.28
N PHE A 120 7.86 8.70 1.11
CA PHE A 120 8.25 10.10 1.29
C PHE A 120 8.15 10.52 2.76
N SER A 121 9.18 11.21 3.24
CA SER A 121 9.16 11.92 4.53
C SER A 121 8.24 13.15 4.46
N VAL A 122 8.01 13.79 5.62
CA VAL A 122 7.22 15.04 5.68
C VAL A 122 7.86 16.14 4.84
N GLU A 123 9.18 16.25 4.86
CA GLU A 123 9.94 17.25 4.09
C GLU A 123 9.80 17.01 2.59
N GLU A 124 9.94 15.76 2.14
CA GLU A 124 9.81 15.37 0.74
C GLU A 124 8.36 15.54 0.24
N LEU A 125 7.35 15.29 1.09
CA LEU A 125 5.95 15.57 0.78
C LEU A 125 5.71 17.07 0.54
N LYS A 126 6.27 17.94 1.40
CA LYS A 126 6.17 19.39 1.23
C LYS A 126 6.81 19.84 -0.07
N GLU A 127 8.05 19.41 -0.33
CA GLU A 127 8.77 19.75 -1.55
C GLU A 127 8.02 19.32 -2.80
N ALA A 128 7.50 18.09 -2.82
CA ALA A 128 6.71 17.58 -3.93
C ALA A 128 5.39 18.34 -4.11
N GLN A 129 4.70 18.70 -3.02
CA GLN A 129 3.45 19.47 -3.09
C GLN A 129 3.69 20.91 -3.56
N GLU A 130 4.75 21.56 -3.12
CA GLU A 130 5.14 22.92 -3.54
C GLU A 130 5.53 22.97 -5.03
N ALA A 131 6.02 21.86 -5.56
CA ALA A 131 6.37 21.72 -6.97
C ALA A 131 5.15 21.61 -7.91
N MET A 132 3.95 21.38 -7.37
CA MET A 132 2.71 21.28 -8.15
C MET A 132 1.90 22.56 -8.08
N SER A 133 1.19 22.87 -9.19
CA SER A 133 0.39 24.08 -9.31
C SER A 133 -1.12 23.82 -9.28
N LYS A 134 -1.55 22.64 -9.71
CA LYS A 134 -2.97 22.34 -9.93
C LYS A 134 -3.50 21.21 -9.05
N TYR A 135 -2.65 20.25 -8.73
CA TYR A 135 -3.05 19.01 -8.09
C TYR A 135 -2.49 18.93 -6.67
N LYS A 136 -3.02 17.99 -5.90
CA LYS A 136 -2.53 17.63 -4.57
C LYS A 136 -2.04 16.19 -4.57
N ILE A 137 -1.09 15.89 -3.69
CA ILE A 137 -0.72 14.51 -3.38
C ILE A 137 -1.93 13.86 -2.69
N ALA A 138 -2.45 12.79 -3.30
CA ALA A 138 -3.61 12.07 -2.78
C ALA A 138 -3.22 11.01 -1.73
N SER A 139 -2.03 10.42 -1.85
CA SER A 139 -1.60 9.35 -0.94
C SER A 139 -0.09 9.30 -0.78
N ASN A 140 0.36 8.82 0.39
CA ASN A 140 1.72 8.35 0.61
C ASN A 140 1.68 6.87 1.01
N GLN A 141 2.25 5.99 0.19
CA GLN A 141 2.30 4.58 0.47
C GLN A 141 3.59 4.26 1.24
N VAL A 142 3.47 3.72 2.46
CA VAL A 142 4.59 3.51 3.39
C VAL A 142 4.53 2.14 4.05
N GLU A 143 5.67 1.65 4.56
CA GLU A 143 5.68 0.45 5.39
C GLU A 143 5.03 0.76 6.74
N TYR A 144 3.94 0.04 7.04
CA TYR A 144 3.27 0.19 8.32
C TYR A 144 2.60 -1.10 8.76
N SER A 145 2.88 -1.51 9.98
CA SER A 145 2.35 -2.72 10.60
C SER A 145 2.40 -2.60 12.13
N ILE A 146 1.89 -3.58 12.86
CA ILE A 146 2.00 -3.62 14.33
C ILE A 146 3.46 -3.52 14.81
N VAL A 147 4.42 -4.06 14.05
CA VAL A 147 5.84 -4.11 14.44
C VAL A 147 6.72 -3.07 13.74
N THR A 148 6.26 -2.47 12.64
CA THR A 148 6.96 -1.41 11.91
C THR A 148 6.16 -0.13 12.00
N ARG A 149 6.60 0.83 12.84
CA ARG A 149 5.82 2.04 13.18
C ARG A 149 6.66 3.32 13.16
N ASP A 150 7.73 3.35 12.40
CA ASP A 150 8.64 4.51 12.38
C ASP A 150 7.88 5.80 11.97
N ILE A 151 6.91 5.70 11.07
CA ILE A 151 6.06 6.81 10.62
C ILE A 151 5.23 7.49 11.74
N GLU A 152 4.95 6.79 12.86
CA GLU A 152 4.25 7.40 14.02
C GLU A 152 5.18 8.39 14.74
N SER A 153 6.45 8.01 14.96
CA SER A 153 7.43 8.85 15.67
C SER A 153 7.99 9.98 14.80
N GLU A 154 7.89 9.89 13.48
CA GLU A 154 8.35 10.88 12.51
C GLU A 154 7.31 11.98 12.24
N GLY A 155 6.10 11.88 12.84
CA GLY A 155 5.01 12.82 12.65
C GLY A 155 4.35 12.76 11.27
N LEU A 156 4.64 11.71 10.49
CA LEU A 156 4.13 11.55 9.13
C LEU A 156 2.62 11.35 9.11
N ILE A 157 2.08 10.56 10.07
CA ILE A 157 0.64 10.31 10.17
C ILE A 157 -0.13 11.60 10.41
N ASP A 158 0.32 12.41 11.38
CA ASP A 158 -0.33 13.67 11.72
C ASP A 158 -0.27 14.67 10.57
N TYR A 159 0.87 14.73 9.88
CA TYR A 159 1.03 15.58 8.71
C TYR A 159 0.09 15.16 7.57
N CYS A 160 0.08 13.88 7.23
CA CYS A 160 -0.80 13.35 6.18
C CYS A 160 -2.29 13.59 6.50
N LYS A 161 -2.71 13.33 7.74
CA LYS A 161 -4.07 13.59 8.19
C LYS A 161 -4.45 15.08 8.07
N LYS A 162 -3.55 15.98 8.45
CA LYS A 162 -3.77 17.43 8.34
C LYS A 162 -3.91 17.90 6.89
N GLU A 163 -3.11 17.36 5.99
CA GLU A 163 -3.08 17.77 4.58
C GLU A 163 -4.09 16.99 3.71
N GLY A 164 -4.80 16.01 4.28
CA GLY A 164 -5.76 15.16 3.54
C GLY A 164 -5.07 14.17 2.61
N ILE A 165 -3.87 13.70 2.97
CA ILE A 165 -3.09 12.69 2.25
C ILE A 165 -3.39 11.33 2.86
N GLU A 166 -3.92 10.40 2.06
CA GLU A 166 -4.21 9.03 2.52
C GLU A 166 -2.93 8.22 2.74
N ILE A 167 -2.85 7.51 3.87
CA ILE A 167 -1.76 6.57 4.12
C ILE A 167 -2.17 5.19 3.62
N ILE A 168 -1.37 4.66 2.67
CA ILE A 168 -1.50 3.29 2.21
C ILE A 168 -0.39 2.46 2.87
N ALA A 169 -0.77 1.45 3.66
CA ALA A 169 0.17 0.61 4.39
C ALA A 169 0.57 -0.62 3.57
N TYR A 170 1.79 -0.63 3.05
CA TYR A 170 2.34 -1.86 2.47
C TYR A 170 2.97 -2.73 3.56
N SER A 171 3.18 -4.02 3.26
CA SER A 171 3.68 -5.04 4.19
C SER A 171 2.95 -5.04 5.55
N PRO A 172 1.60 -5.07 5.57
CA PRO A 172 0.80 -4.94 6.80
C PRO A 172 1.06 -6.05 7.83
N LEU A 173 1.68 -7.16 7.41
CA LEU A 173 2.11 -8.28 8.25
C LEU A 173 3.65 -8.33 8.39
N ALA A 174 4.38 -7.24 8.06
CA ALA A 174 5.83 -7.11 8.17
C ALA A 174 6.59 -8.29 7.52
N HIS A 175 6.19 -8.74 6.32
CA HIS A 175 6.77 -9.91 5.64
C HIS A 175 6.72 -11.20 6.46
N GLY A 176 5.77 -11.33 7.39
CA GLY A 176 5.64 -12.49 8.28
C GLY A 176 6.37 -12.32 9.62
N LYS A 177 7.20 -11.30 9.82
CA LYS A 177 7.90 -11.04 11.09
C LYS A 177 6.96 -10.92 12.29
N ILE A 178 5.73 -10.46 12.06
CA ILE A 178 4.69 -10.39 13.10
C ILE A 178 4.44 -11.76 13.77
N PHE A 179 4.75 -12.88 13.09
CA PHE A 179 4.56 -14.25 13.59
C PHE A 179 5.82 -14.84 14.24
N GLU A 180 6.94 -14.14 14.25
CA GLU A 180 8.19 -14.58 14.87
C GLU A 180 8.20 -14.36 16.38
N ASP A 181 7.46 -13.35 16.86
CA ASP A 181 7.30 -13.02 18.27
C ASP A 181 6.15 -13.81 18.91
N LYS A 182 6.51 -14.79 19.75
CA LYS A 182 5.53 -15.67 20.40
C LYS A 182 4.59 -14.93 21.36
N GLU A 183 5.05 -13.88 22.04
CA GLU A 183 4.23 -13.09 22.98
C GLU A 183 3.18 -12.30 22.18
N LEU A 184 3.60 -11.64 21.10
CA LEU A 184 2.70 -10.92 20.21
C LEU A 184 1.70 -11.87 19.54
N VAL A 185 2.16 -13.00 19.01
CA VAL A 185 1.27 -14.01 18.40
C VAL A 185 0.22 -14.48 19.41
N GLY A 186 0.63 -14.82 20.64
CA GLY A 186 -0.30 -15.25 21.69
C GLY A 186 -1.35 -14.17 22.03
N LEU A 187 -0.96 -12.90 22.05
CA LEU A 187 -1.88 -11.78 22.22
C LEU A 187 -2.88 -11.71 21.06
N LEU A 188 -2.39 -11.73 19.82
CA LEU A 188 -3.23 -11.64 18.61
C LEU A 188 -4.17 -12.86 18.48
N GLU A 189 -3.73 -14.06 18.87
CA GLU A 189 -4.58 -15.26 18.96
C GLU A 189 -5.68 -15.09 20.02
N GLY A 190 -5.32 -14.56 21.20
CA GLY A 190 -6.28 -14.27 22.28
C GLY A 190 -7.36 -13.28 21.83
N ILE A 191 -6.97 -12.20 21.16
CA ILE A 191 -7.88 -11.23 20.57
C ILE A 191 -8.72 -11.90 19.47
N GLY A 192 -8.06 -12.60 18.53
CA GLY A 192 -8.72 -13.25 17.41
C GLY A 192 -9.82 -14.23 17.82
N LYS A 193 -9.63 -14.97 18.91
CA LYS A 193 -10.65 -15.88 19.46
C LYS A 193 -11.97 -15.18 19.82
N LYS A 194 -11.92 -13.92 20.26
CA LYS A 194 -13.14 -13.13 20.59
C LYS A 194 -14.02 -12.88 19.35
N TYR A 195 -13.39 -12.80 18.17
CA TYR A 195 -14.03 -12.45 16.90
C TYR A 195 -14.11 -13.62 15.92
N ASN A 196 -13.61 -14.80 16.30
CA ASN A 196 -13.41 -15.95 15.39
C ASN A 196 -12.56 -15.58 14.17
N LYS A 197 -11.42 -14.91 14.43
CA LYS A 197 -10.48 -14.41 13.40
C LYS A 197 -9.05 -14.87 13.72
N THR A 198 -8.23 -14.89 12.66
CA THR A 198 -6.79 -15.24 12.77
C THR A 198 -5.95 -14.04 13.23
N PRO A 199 -4.73 -14.25 13.74
CA PRO A 199 -3.78 -13.17 14.04
C PRO A 199 -3.52 -12.23 12.86
N ALA A 200 -3.44 -12.77 11.62
CA ALA A 200 -3.28 -11.96 10.41
C ALA A 200 -4.47 -11.02 10.19
N GLN A 201 -5.69 -11.51 10.38
CA GLN A 201 -6.90 -10.70 10.27
C GLN A 201 -6.97 -9.63 11.35
N VAL A 202 -6.57 -9.95 12.59
CA VAL A 202 -6.46 -8.97 13.69
C VAL A 202 -5.47 -7.86 13.31
N ALA A 203 -4.29 -8.22 12.77
CA ALA A 203 -3.27 -7.26 12.39
C ALA A 203 -3.73 -6.33 11.25
N ILE A 204 -4.41 -6.86 10.24
CA ILE A 204 -4.97 -6.06 9.15
C ILE A 204 -6.08 -5.14 9.69
N ASN A 205 -6.97 -5.66 10.55
CA ASN A 205 -8.05 -4.86 11.14
C ASN A 205 -7.51 -3.75 12.05
N TRP A 206 -6.39 -3.99 12.75
CA TRP A 206 -5.71 -2.96 13.53
C TRP A 206 -5.31 -1.75 12.65
N LEU A 207 -4.77 -1.95 11.44
CA LEU A 207 -4.48 -0.88 10.51
C LEU A 207 -5.75 -0.13 10.05
N ILE A 208 -6.82 -0.87 9.77
CA ILE A 208 -8.12 -0.27 9.42
C ILE A 208 -8.62 0.62 10.57
N LYS A 209 -8.49 0.17 11.82
CA LYS A 209 -8.86 0.95 13.03
C LYS A 209 -7.98 2.18 13.24
N LYS A 210 -6.74 2.17 12.72
CA LYS A 210 -5.84 3.34 12.69
C LYS A 210 -6.17 4.31 11.54
N GLU A 211 -7.28 4.10 10.83
CA GLU A 211 -7.69 4.90 9.66
C GLU A 211 -6.65 4.89 8.54
N VAL A 212 -5.96 3.76 8.36
CA VAL A 212 -4.94 3.54 7.33
C VAL A 212 -5.43 2.48 6.35
N PHE A 213 -5.08 2.60 5.07
CA PHE A 213 -5.49 1.67 4.02
C PHE A 213 -4.46 0.54 3.84
N PRO A 214 -4.66 -0.67 4.40
CA PRO A 214 -3.71 -1.77 4.26
C PRO A 214 -3.84 -2.45 2.90
N ILE A 215 -2.70 -2.83 2.29
CA ILE A 215 -2.63 -3.57 1.04
C ILE A 215 -1.93 -4.93 1.23
N PRO A 216 -2.60 -5.91 1.88
CA PRO A 216 -2.03 -7.24 2.07
C PRO A 216 -1.87 -7.97 0.73
N LYS A 217 -0.70 -8.61 0.53
CA LYS A 217 -0.46 -9.46 -0.63
C LYS A 217 -1.22 -10.77 -0.52
N ALA A 218 -1.80 -11.26 -1.64
CA ALA A 218 -2.31 -12.60 -1.75
C ALA A 218 -2.00 -13.18 -3.13
N SER A 219 -1.30 -14.34 -3.17
CA SER A 219 -0.96 -15.08 -4.39
C SER A 219 -1.89 -16.27 -4.62
N ASN A 220 -2.80 -16.54 -3.71
CA ASN A 220 -3.77 -17.64 -3.80
C ASN A 220 -5.12 -17.25 -3.19
N ILE A 221 -6.16 -18.00 -3.55
CA ILE A 221 -7.55 -17.74 -3.14
C ILE A 221 -7.73 -17.84 -1.60
N MET A 222 -7.00 -18.71 -0.92
CA MET A 222 -7.12 -18.86 0.53
C MET A 222 -6.69 -17.56 1.25
N HIS A 223 -5.56 -17.02 0.89
CA HIS A 223 -5.09 -15.74 1.45
C HIS A 223 -6.00 -14.55 1.05
N VAL A 224 -6.59 -14.59 -0.17
CA VAL A 224 -7.58 -13.56 -0.55
C VAL A 224 -8.79 -13.60 0.39
N LYS A 225 -9.36 -14.80 0.64
CA LYS A 225 -10.46 -14.98 1.59
C LYS A 225 -10.12 -14.47 2.98
N GLU A 226 -8.94 -14.82 3.47
CA GLU A 226 -8.45 -14.39 4.77
C GLU A 226 -8.34 -12.86 4.87
N ASN A 227 -7.77 -12.22 3.85
CA ASN A 227 -7.63 -10.77 3.79
C ASN A 227 -9.00 -10.06 3.73
N ILE A 228 -9.95 -10.55 2.94
CA ILE A 228 -11.31 -10.01 2.87
C ILE A 228 -11.98 -10.11 4.24
N ALA A 229 -11.91 -11.27 4.89
CA ALA A 229 -12.52 -11.49 6.20
C ALA A 229 -11.94 -10.62 7.32
N ALA A 230 -10.79 -9.97 7.11
CA ALA A 230 -10.24 -8.98 8.03
C ALA A 230 -11.08 -7.69 8.09
N THR A 231 -11.96 -7.44 7.12
CA THR A 231 -12.85 -6.25 7.08
C THR A 231 -14.22 -6.49 7.72
N GLU A 232 -14.55 -7.74 8.09
CA GLU A 232 -15.88 -8.15 8.55
C GLU A 232 -16.12 -7.93 10.05
N PHE A 233 -15.16 -7.42 10.77
CA PHE A 233 -15.27 -7.14 12.21
C PHE A 233 -14.59 -5.82 12.56
N SER A 234 -14.65 -5.41 13.81
CA SER A 234 -13.96 -4.21 14.27
C SER A 234 -13.41 -4.46 15.67
N LEU A 235 -12.10 -4.27 15.84
CA LEU A 235 -11.43 -4.36 17.14
C LEU A 235 -12.02 -3.35 18.12
N SER A 236 -12.20 -3.77 19.37
CA SER A 236 -12.59 -2.88 20.46
C SER A 236 -11.46 -1.94 20.84
N ASN A 237 -11.78 -0.85 21.53
CA ASN A 237 -10.75 0.06 22.05
C ASN A 237 -9.83 -0.62 23.07
N GLU A 238 -10.33 -1.61 23.82
CA GLU A 238 -9.54 -2.41 24.75
C GLU A 238 -8.53 -3.29 24.02
N ASP A 239 -8.96 -3.95 22.92
CA ASP A 239 -8.05 -4.76 22.11
C ASP A 239 -6.99 -3.91 21.43
N MET A 240 -7.37 -2.73 20.89
CA MET A 240 -6.42 -1.75 20.36
C MET A 240 -5.38 -1.36 21.40
N LYS A 241 -5.83 -1.01 22.63
CA LYS A 241 -4.93 -0.64 23.73
C LYS A 241 -3.98 -1.77 24.10
N SER A 242 -4.45 -3.02 24.16
CA SER A 242 -3.61 -4.19 24.45
C SER A 242 -2.49 -4.36 23.41
N ILE A 243 -2.78 -4.14 22.13
CA ILE A 243 -1.78 -4.18 21.05
C ILE A 243 -0.78 -3.03 21.21
N GLU A 244 -1.23 -1.81 21.54
CA GLU A 244 -0.34 -0.67 21.77
C GLU A 244 0.62 -0.91 22.96
N GLU A 245 0.12 -1.48 24.06
CA GLU A 245 0.91 -1.80 25.25
C GLU A 245 1.96 -2.87 24.95
N ALA A 246 1.61 -3.90 24.19
CA ALA A 246 2.55 -4.96 23.78
C ALA A 246 3.68 -4.36 22.91
N TYR A 247 3.36 -3.50 21.95
CA TYR A 247 4.37 -2.81 21.14
C TYR A 247 5.30 -1.93 21.99
N ALA A 248 4.74 -1.15 22.92
CA ALA A 248 5.51 -0.26 23.78
C ALA A 248 6.48 -1.04 24.69
N LYS A 249 6.10 -2.22 25.16
CA LYS A 249 6.93 -3.14 25.94
C LYS A 249 8.10 -3.67 25.09
N HIS A 250 7.82 -4.10 23.87
CA HIS A 250 8.81 -4.64 22.91
C HIS A 250 9.88 -3.59 22.55
N ARG A 251 9.48 -2.33 22.35
CA ARG A 251 10.38 -1.23 22.00
C ARG A 251 11.38 -0.89 23.12
N LYS A 252 11.05 -1.21 24.37
CA LYS A 252 11.93 -1.02 25.54
C LYS A 252 12.94 -2.15 25.74
N ASP A 253 12.75 -3.30 25.07
CA ASP A 253 13.68 -4.42 25.17
C ASP A 253 14.93 -4.18 24.31
N PRO A 254 16.14 -4.13 24.89
CA PRO A 254 17.39 -3.93 24.14
C PRO A 254 17.66 -5.01 23.10
N LEU A 255 17.12 -6.23 23.28
CA LEU A 255 17.27 -7.36 22.34
C LEU A 255 16.42 -7.21 21.08
N ALA A 256 15.31 -6.48 21.15
CA ALA A 256 14.45 -6.22 20.00
C ALA A 256 15.11 -5.32 18.93
N LYS A 257 16.17 -4.58 19.27
CA LYS A 257 16.94 -3.73 18.34
C LYS A 257 17.78 -4.52 17.32
N THR A 258 17.97 -5.82 17.53
CA THR A 258 18.81 -6.66 16.65
C THR A 258 18.07 -7.18 15.41
N ILE A 259 16.75 -6.97 15.31
CA ILE A 259 15.90 -7.42 14.20
C ILE A 259 15.81 -6.35 13.07
N LYS A 260 16.40 -5.16 13.29
CA LYS A 260 16.42 -4.05 12.33
C LYS A 260 17.61 -4.12 11.35
N ARG A 261 17.88 -5.26 10.68
CA ARG A 261 18.79 -5.24 9.51
C ARG A 261 18.34 -6.23 8.46
#